data_6e8c221d63ded0286a3805654a8a2315
#
_entry.id   6e8c221d63ded0286a3805654a8a2315
#
_cell.length_a   1.000
_cell.length_b   1.000
_cell.length_c   1.000
_cell.angle_alpha   90.00
_cell.angle_beta   90.00
_cell.angle_gamma   90.00
#
_symmetry.space_group_name_H-M   'P 1'
#
loop_
_entity.id
_entity.type
_entity.pdbx_description
1 polymer ?
#
loop_
_entity_poly.entity_id
_entity_poly.type
_entity_poly.pdbx_seq_one_letter_code
_entity_poly.pdbx_strand_id
1 'polypeptide(L)'
;MKLKALLLSLICCSAVYGQTVKYYLSMPKPQNHYFQVEMVLEGFEEKTIDVSLPVWAPGSYLVREFAKNINLVKATNGSGKALKVQKKKKNTWSITKGKSSEVRISYDVYAFELSVRTSFLDLTHGFVSGSGVFMFVENHLDTKGDVVVVPYAGFSKVSTALPRKEKNKPFVFTYSDYDHLVDCPIEIGNQLVFDFNASGVKHTVAIYGEGNFEIESLKRDMSRVIEEETKVFAQNPNKEYLFIIHNVVDGQGGLEHKNSTTLSVNRWTYSGSSYVKFLSLVAHEYFHLWNVKRIRPFELGPFDYNQENYTDLLWVMEGFTSYYDELLLLRAGYYTQSEFLSKMESSINYVEGSVGARVQPVAHASYDAWIKAYRPNENSSNTTMTYYTRGSIIASFLDVKIIRNTNGEKCLDHFLQHIYDKFYVKAGRGFTSQEFKSELESFTGENLDNFYADYIDGTAIPSYAELFDGMGVQVTDVTSTKPDFGASLRSSGGKAIVSRIRSNSAAEDAGLSVNDEIIGCNGYRVSKSDIEGLMKSLNEGEELELLIARDEILFSVSFTMTNYTRPRYLLNLTNEKNKLRAYWLR
;
A
#
# COMPACT_ATOMS: atom_id res chain seq x y z
N MET A 1 -43.85 -31.43 64.94
CA MET A 1 -43.60 -30.07 64.42
C MET A 1 -42.19 -30.07 63.82
N LYS A 2 -42.10 -30.09 62.51
CA LYS A 2 -40.80 -30.03 61.76
C LYS A 2 -40.68 -28.64 61.19
N LEU A 3 -39.70 -27.86 61.67
CA LEU A 3 -39.36 -26.54 61.18
C LEU A 3 -38.55 -26.70 59.87
N LYS A 4 -39.09 -26.26 58.75
CA LYS A 4 -38.34 -26.18 57.48
C LYS A 4 -37.66 -24.80 57.46
N ALA A 5 -36.33 -24.81 57.54
CA ALA A 5 -35.52 -23.60 57.29
C ALA A 5 -35.42 -23.38 55.77
N LEU A 6 -35.94 -22.22 55.31
CA LEU A 6 -35.85 -21.74 53.94
C LEU A 6 -34.53 -20.98 53.79
N LEU A 7 -33.53 -21.61 53.12
CA LEU A 7 -32.28 -20.91 52.74
C LEU A 7 -32.57 -20.04 51.51
N LEU A 8 -32.65 -18.72 51.70
CA LEU A 8 -32.71 -17.76 50.61
C LEU A 8 -31.25 -17.51 50.11
N SER A 9 -30.86 -18.15 49.03
CA SER A 9 -29.60 -17.84 48.34
C SER A 9 -29.76 -16.53 47.55
N LEU A 10 -29.19 -15.45 48.06
CA LEU A 10 -28.98 -14.22 47.32
C LEU A 10 -27.96 -14.51 46.20
N ILE A 11 -28.44 -14.71 45.01
CA ILE A 11 -27.57 -14.66 43.79
C ILE A 11 -27.28 -13.17 43.56
N CYS A 12 -26.13 -12.69 44.06
CA CYS A 12 -25.55 -11.45 43.59
C CYS A 12 -25.16 -11.64 42.11
N CYS A 13 -26.04 -11.23 41.21
CA CYS A 13 -25.63 -10.97 39.83
C CYS A 13 -24.67 -9.77 39.86
N SER A 14 -23.39 -10.03 40.07
CA SER A 14 -22.35 -9.09 39.67
C SER A 14 -22.47 -8.95 38.15
N ALA A 15 -22.96 -7.79 37.70
CA ALA A 15 -22.87 -7.41 36.31
C ALA A 15 -21.37 -7.41 35.97
N VAL A 16 -20.94 -8.42 35.22
CA VAL A 16 -19.60 -8.45 34.63
C VAL A 16 -19.64 -7.35 33.56
N TYR A 17 -19.23 -6.17 33.93
CA TYR A 17 -18.95 -5.14 32.93
C TYR A 17 -17.75 -5.62 32.11
N GLY A 18 -18.02 -5.98 30.86
CA GLY A 18 -16.96 -6.34 29.93
C GLY A 18 -15.99 -5.17 29.75
N GLN A 19 -14.73 -5.49 29.45
CA GLN A 19 -13.71 -4.47 29.16
C GLN A 19 -14.17 -3.58 28.00
N THR A 20 -13.98 -2.27 28.17
CA THR A 20 -14.27 -1.28 27.11
C THR A 20 -13.20 -0.20 27.06
N VAL A 21 -12.94 0.28 25.84
CA VAL A 21 -12.02 1.39 25.58
C VAL A 21 -12.77 2.47 24.81
N LYS A 22 -12.80 3.69 25.35
CA LYS A 22 -13.45 4.82 24.70
C LYS A 22 -12.46 5.93 24.43
N TYR A 23 -12.46 6.44 23.21
CA TYR A 23 -11.61 7.56 22.83
C TYR A 23 -12.45 8.82 22.63
N TYR A 24 -11.93 9.95 23.15
CA TYR A 24 -12.36 11.29 22.80
C TYR A 24 -11.24 11.94 22.00
N LEU A 25 -11.54 12.32 20.77
CA LEU A 25 -10.62 12.97 19.85
C LEU A 25 -11.08 14.42 19.65
N SER A 26 -10.26 15.39 20.04
CA SER A 26 -10.57 16.81 19.91
C SER A 26 -9.42 17.58 19.27
N MET A 27 -9.75 18.75 18.71
CA MET A 27 -8.80 19.62 18.02
C MET A 27 -9.15 21.11 18.25
N PRO A 28 -9.06 21.59 19.52
CA PRO A 28 -9.54 22.93 19.87
C PRO A 28 -8.74 24.06 19.22
N LYS A 29 -7.50 23.79 18.81
CA LYS A 29 -6.57 24.75 18.19
C LYS A 29 -5.88 24.11 16.99
N PRO A 30 -6.58 23.87 15.86
CA PRO A 30 -6.02 23.11 14.74
C PRO A 30 -4.77 23.77 14.12
N GLN A 31 -4.59 25.10 14.27
CA GLN A 31 -3.40 25.81 13.80
C GLN A 31 -2.10 25.43 14.53
N ASN A 32 -2.16 24.68 15.62
CA ASN A 32 -0.98 24.18 16.31
C ASN A 32 -0.67 22.71 15.94
N HIS A 33 -1.50 22.12 15.08
CA HIS A 33 -1.34 20.77 14.53
C HIS A 33 -1.44 19.64 15.58
N TYR A 34 -2.11 19.87 16.72
CA TYR A 34 -2.27 18.85 17.76
C TYR A 34 -3.69 18.34 17.85
N PHE A 35 -3.86 17.05 17.66
CA PHE A 35 -5.01 16.33 18.18
C PHE A 35 -4.82 16.10 19.68
N GLN A 36 -5.89 16.30 20.45
CA GLN A 36 -5.95 15.92 21.86
C GLN A 36 -6.78 14.65 21.97
N VAL A 37 -6.21 13.64 22.62
CA VAL A 37 -6.85 12.35 22.80
C VAL A 37 -7.01 12.08 24.30
N GLU A 38 -8.22 11.70 24.71
CA GLU A 38 -8.49 11.07 26.00
C GLU A 38 -8.95 9.63 25.74
N MET A 39 -8.22 8.66 26.29
CA MET A 39 -8.53 7.23 26.26
C MET A 39 -9.07 6.82 27.63
N VAL A 40 -10.30 6.34 27.68
CA VAL A 40 -10.97 5.91 28.91
C VAL A 40 -11.08 4.39 28.92
N LEU A 41 -10.52 3.77 29.96
CA LEU A 41 -10.47 2.32 30.16
C LEU A 41 -11.39 1.94 31.30
N GLU A 42 -12.29 0.97 31.07
CA GLU A 42 -13.19 0.43 32.08
C GLU A 42 -13.17 -1.11 32.06
N GLY A 43 -13.32 -1.76 33.19
CA GLY A 43 -13.43 -3.22 33.30
C GLY A 43 -12.10 -3.99 33.27
N PHE A 44 -10.95 -3.31 33.28
CA PHE A 44 -9.63 -3.96 33.34
C PHE A 44 -9.26 -4.30 34.79
N GLU A 45 -8.84 -5.53 35.03
CA GLU A 45 -8.56 -6.04 36.39
C GLU A 45 -7.10 -5.84 36.82
N GLU A 46 -6.17 -5.71 35.87
CA GLU A 46 -4.74 -5.58 36.11
C GLU A 46 -4.43 -4.36 36.99
N LYS A 47 -3.48 -4.51 37.91
CA LYS A 47 -3.02 -3.38 38.75
C LYS A 47 -2.18 -2.35 37.96
N THR A 48 -1.58 -2.80 36.88
CA THR A 48 -0.78 -2.00 35.97
C THR A 48 -1.19 -2.33 34.54
N ILE A 49 -1.50 -1.33 33.76
CA ILE A 49 -1.91 -1.45 32.36
C ILE A 49 -0.81 -0.84 31.50
N ASP A 50 -0.36 -1.57 30.50
CA ASP A 50 0.52 -1.07 29.45
C ASP A 50 -0.33 -0.63 28.26
N VAL A 51 -0.10 0.60 27.78
CA VAL A 51 -0.70 1.10 26.55
C VAL A 51 0.39 1.44 25.55
N SER A 52 0.20 1.07 24.29
CA SER A 52 1.17 1.27 23.23
C SER A 52 0.56 1.98 22.02
N LEU A 53 1.38 2.74 21.30
CA LEU A 53 1.04 3.23 19.98
C LEU A 53 1.67 2.30 18.94
N PRO A 54 0.98 1.94 17.84
CA PRO A 54 1.56 1.19 16.75
C PRO A 54 2.88 1.79 16.26
N VAL A 55 3.80 0.95 15.79
CA VAL A 55 5.02 1.42 15.13
C VAL A 55 4.87 1.51 13.62
N TRP A 56 3.80 0.94 13.05
CA TRP A 56 3.50 0.91 11.63
C TRP A 56 1.97 0.94 11.39
N ALA A 57 1.56 1.07 10.15
CA ALA A 57 0.15 0.98 9.74
C ALA A 57 -0.03 -0.16 8.73
N PRO A 58 -1.04 -1.05 8.88
CA PRO A 58 -1.37 -2.08 7.90
C PRO A 58 -1.51 -1.49 6.49
N GLY A 59 -0.98 -2.21 5.47
CA GLY A 59 -0.86 -1.72 4.10
C GLY A 59 0.40 -0.88 3.85
N SER A 60 1.16 -0.50 4.90
CA SER A 60 2.38 0.30 4.77
C SER A 60 3.55 -0.33 5.49
N TYR A 61 4.36 -1.06 4.79
CA TYR A 61 5.47 -1.88 5.33
C TYR A 61 6.70 -1.04 5.70
N LEU A 62 6.49 -0.07 6.60
CA LEU A 62 7.51 0.83 7.11
C LEU A 62 7.29 1.11 8.59
N VAL A 63 8.32 0.92 9.42
CA VAL A 63 8.33 1.41 10.80
C VAL A 63 8.43 2.94 10.78
N ARG A 64 7.35 3.62 11.24
CA ARG A 64 7.17 5.08 11.13
C ARG A 64 7.46 5.84 12.41
N GLU A 65 7.74 5.14 13.51
CA GLU A 65 8.03 5.78 14.80
C GLU A 65 6.94 6.81 15.22
N PHE A 66 5.66 6.49 15.04
CA PHE A 66 4.52 7.38 15.35
C PHE A 66 4.60 7.98 16.76
N ALA A 67 5.13 7.21 17.72
CA ALA A 67 5.28 7.64 19.11
C ALA A 67 6.19 8.87 19.31
N LYS A 68 6.99 9.28 18.30
CA LYS A 68 7.75 10.54 18.33
C LYS A 68 6.85 11.77 18.41
N ASN A 69 5.62 11.64 17.92
CA ASN A 69 4.63 12.72 17.85
C ASN A 69 3.77 12.82 19.11
N ILE A 70 3.94 11.91 20.08
CA ILE A 70 3.14 11.88 21.32
C ILE A 70 3.76 12.76 22.39
N ASN A 71 2.94 13.65 22.96
CA ASN A 71 3.32 14.54 24.04
C ASN A 71 2.36 14.42 25.22
N LEU A 72 2.84 14.85 26.40
CA LEU A 72 2.03 15.12 27.61
C LEU A 72 1.19 13.94 28.10
N VAL A 73 1.70 12.71 28.01
CA VAL A 73 0.97 11.52 28.50
C VAL A 73 0.76 11.61 30.00
N LYS A 74 -0.50 11.67 30.43
CA LYS A 74 -0.95 11.70 31.80
C LYS A 74 -2.04 10.67 32.01
N ALA A 75 -2.19 10.22 33.25
CA ALA A 75 -3.30 9.35 33.63
C ALA A 75 -3.93 9.76 34.93
N THR A 76 -5.25 9.61 35.05
CA THR A 76 -6.03 9.81 36.26
C THR A 76 -6.99 8.63 36.46
N ASN A 77 -7.45 8.42 37.68
CA ASN A 77 -8.56 7.51 37.91
C ASN A 77 -9.92 8.24 37.73
N GLY A 78 -11.03 7.51 37.83
CA GLY A 78 -12.39 8.04 37.66
C GLY A 78 -12.76 9.20 38.62
N SER A 79 -12.04 9.35 39.74
CA SER A 79 -12.20 10.51 40.66
C SER A 79 -11.28 11.69 40.34
N GLY A 80 -10.50 11.63 39.27
CA GLY A 80 -9.56 12.67 38.85
C GLY A 80 -8.20 12.64 39.56
N LYS A 81 -7.94 11.65 40.44
CA LYS A 81 -6.63 11.51 41.11
C LYS A 81 -5.58 11.04 40.12
N ALA A 82 -4.43 11.72 40.08
CA ALA A 82 -3.30 11.35 39.21
C ALA A 82 -2.78 9.95 39.51
N LEU A 83 -2.50 9.20 38.45
CA LEU A 83 -1.89 7.89 38.47
C LEU A 83 -0.44 7.99 38.02
N LYS A 84 0.40 7.03 38.44
CA LYS A 84 1.79 6.94 37.99
C LYS A 84 1.82 6.45 36.55
N VAL A 85 2.47 7.24 35.68
CA VAL A 85 2.78 6.90 34.28
C VAL A 85 4.28 6.75 34.15
N GLN A 86 4.72 5.68 33.53
CA GLN A 86 6.14 5.43 33.25
C GLN A 86 6.33 4.98 31.81
N LYS A 87 7.17 5.68 31.05
CA LYS A 87 7.55 5.25 29.71
C LYS A 87 8.43 3.99 29.78
N LYS A 88 7.96 2.89 29.18
CA LYS A 88 8.56 1.56 29.26
C LYS A 88 9.39 1.23 28.02
N LYS A 89 8.87 1.59 26.84
CA LYS A 89 9.53 1.46 25.54
C LYS A 89 9.30 2.73 24.72
N LYS A 90 9.90 2.84 23.53
CA LYS A 90 9.71 4.01 22.65
C LYS A 90 8.24 4.32 22.37
N ASN A 91 7.39 3.30 22.31
CA ASN A 91 5.97 3.40 21.97
C ASN A 91 5.03 2.93 23.08
N THR A 92 5.53 2.57 24.30
CA THR A 92 4.74 1.96 25.38
C THR A 92 4.84 2.77 26.67
N TRP A 93 3.69 3.00 27.32
CA TRP A 93 3.57 3.63 28.63
C TRP A 93 2.86 2.68 29.60
N SER A 94 3.40 2.56 30.80
CA SER A 94 2.87 1.73 31.88
C SER A 94 2.15 2.61 32.89
N ILE A 95 0.88 2.31 33.18
CA ILE A 95 0.02 3.05 34.09
C ILE A 95 -0.27 2.19 35.32
N THR A 96 0.14 2.66 36.49
CA THR A 96 -0.15 1.99 37.77
C THR A 96 -1.50 2.46 38.29
N LYS A 97 -2.58 1.70 38.01
CA LYS A 97 -3.95 2.06 38.39
C LYS A 97 -4.37 1.52 39.77
N GLY A 98 -3.65 0.51 40.30
CA GLY A 98 -4.02 -0.14 41.55
C GLY A 98 -5.42 -0.80 41.47
N LYS A 99 -6.35 -0.38 42.32
CA LYS A 99 -7.73 -0.89 42.39
C LYS A 99 -8.75 0.01 41.65
N SER A 100 -8.30 0.99 40.87
CA SER A 100 -9.20 1.88 40.14
C SER A 100 -9.99 1.11 39.07
N SER A 101 -11.30 1.29 39.05
CA SER A 101 -12.19 0.66 38.06
C SER A 101 -12.17 1.40 36.72
N GLU A 102 -11.86 2.71 36.74
CA GLU A 102 -11.74 3.56 35.55
C GLU A 102 -10.36 4.22 35.52
N VAL A 103 -9.77 4.28 34.34
CA VAL A 103 -8.52 4.99 34.04
C VAL A 103 -8.74 5.90 32.85
N ARG A 104 -8.35 7.16 32.97
CA ARG A 104 -8.34 8.15 31.89
C ARG A 104 -6.92 8.50 31.55
N ILE A 105 -6.53 8.29 30.30
CA ILE A 105 -5.20 8.58 29.76
C ILE A 105 -5.35 9.69 28.75
N SER A 106 -4.71 10.82 28.98
CA SER A 106 -4.71 11.96 28.06
C SER A 106 -3.34 12.16 27.44
N TYR A 107 -3.30 12.49 26.17
CA TYR A 107 -2.09 12.80 25.43
C TYR A 107 -2.39 13.67 24.21
N ASP A 108 -1.36 14.40 23.75
CA ASP A 108 -1.41 15.22 22.54
C ASP A 108 -0.65 14.50 21.42
N VAL A 109 -1.18 14.57 20.19
CA VAL A 109 -0.57 13.98 18.98
C VAL A 109 -0.28 15.09 17.98
N TYR A 110 0.99 15.34 17.69
CA TYR A 110 1.38 16.25 16.62
C TYR A 110 1.11 15.62 15.25
N ALA A 111 0.39 16.31 14.37
CA ALA A 111 -0.11 15.80 13.11
C ALA A 111 0.05 16.85 12.01
N PHE A 112 1.19 16.83 11.31
CA PHE A 112 1.46 17.77 10.24
C PHE A 112 2.21 17.09 9.06
N GLU A 113 1.78 15.87 8.74
CA GLU A 113 2.27 15.13 7.58
C GLU A 113 1.06 14.57 6.83
N LEU A 114 0.62 15.26 5.75
CA LEU A 114 -0.51 14.80 4.95
C LEU A 114 -0.06 13.71 3.98
N SER A 115 -0.46 12.49 4.29
CA SER A 115 -0.36 11.34 3.40
C SER A 115 -1.46 10.33 3.72
N VAL A 116 -1.67 9.35 2.88
CA VAL A 116 -2.65 8.27 3.14
C VAL A 116 -2.31 7.41 4.36
N ARG A 117 -1.09 7.55 4.92
CA ARG A 117 -0.52 6.69 5.99
C ARG A 117 -0.24 7.43 7.29
N THR A 118 -0.32 8.74 7.30
CA THR A 118 0.02 9.63 8.42
C THR A 118 -1.15 10.55 8.74
N SER A 119 -1.08 11.25 9.86
CA SER A 119 -2.16 12.15 10.29
C SER A 119 -1.80 13.61 10.05
N PHE A 120 -2.82 14.42 9.77
CA PHE A 120 -2.68 15.84 9.47
C PHE A 120 -3.76 16.66 10.15
N LEU A 121 -3.41 17.86 10.60
CA LEU A 121 -4.35 18.81 11.15
C LEU A 121 -3.86 20.24 10.90
N ASP A 122 -4.73 21.07 10.32
CA ASP A 122 -4.58 22.52 10.29
C ASP A 122 -5.94 23.23 10.31
N LEU A 123 -6.00 24.51 9.98
CA LEU A 123 -7.27 25.28 9.93
C LEU A 123 -8.18 24.88 8.76
N THR A 124 -7.73 24.08 7.83
CA THR A 124 -8.49 23.67 6.64
C THR A 124 -9.19 22.34 6.85
N HIS A 125 -8.52 21.36 7.47
CA HIS A 125 -9.07 20.05 7.80
C HIS A 125 -8.22 19.28 8.81
N GLY A 126 -8.75 18.13 9.28
CA GLY A 126 -8.03 17.11 10.03
C GLY A 126 -8.21 15.75 9.38
N PHE A 127 -7.11 15.01 9.23
CA PHE A 127 -7.09 13.62 8.80
C PHE A 127 -6.43 12.75 9.84
N VAL A 128 -7.08 11.64 10.21
CA VAL A 128 -6.59 10.69 11.20
C VAL A 128 -6.35 9.33 10.55
N SER A 129 -5.09 8.94 10.44
CA SER A 129 -4.68 7.54 10.29
C SER A 129 -4.57 6.93 11.68
N GLY A 130 -5.48 5.99 12.01
CA GLY A 130 -5.70 5.53 13.39
C GLY A 130 -4.45 4.99 14.08
N SER A 131 -3.58 4.29 13.35
CA SER A 131 -2.31 3.75 13.86
C SER A 131 -1.36 4.82 14.41
N GLY A 132 -1.46 6.05 13.91
CA GLY A 132 -0.64 7.19 14.36
C GLY A 132 -1.25 7.98 15.52
N VAL A 133 -2.48 7.69 15.94
CA VAL A 133 -3.25 8.51 16.89
C VAL A 133 -3.78 7.74 18.09
N PHE A 134 -4.33 6.54 17.89
CA PHE A 134 -4.98 5.78 18.95
C PHE A 134 -4.04 4.77 19.58
N MET A 135 -3.75 4.91 20.87
CA MET A 135 -3.03 3.89 21.65
C MET A 135 -3.93 2.69 21.89
N PHE A 136 -3.37 1.49 21.96
CA PHE A 136 -4.08 0.27 22.35
C PHE A 136 -3.61 -0.24 23.71
N VAL A 137 -4.42 -1.08 24.33
CA VAL A 137 -4.05 -1.80 25.55
C VAL A 137 -3.35 -3.10 25.16
N GLU A 138 -2.14 -3.31 25.66
CA GLU A 138 -1.37 -4.53 25.39
C GLU A 138 -2.15 -5.78 25.80
N ASN A 139 -2.15 -6.79 24.93
CA ASN A 139 -2.88 -8.06 25.07
C ASN A 139 -4.42 -7.95 25.08
N HIS A 140 -4.98 -6.79 24.66
CA HIS A 140 -6.41 -6.55 24.63
C HIS A 140 -6.86 -5.88 23.32
N LEU A 141 -6.31 -6.35 22.18
CA LEU A 141 -6.66 -5.82 20.85
C LEU A 141 -8.11 -6.13 20.43
N ASP A 142 -8.72 -7.15 21.04
CA ASP A 142 -10.10 -7.57 20.81
C ASP A 142 -11.15 -6.75 21.56
N THR A 143 -10.72 -5.74 22.35
CA THR A 143 -11.62 -4.90 23.12
C THR A 143 -12.39 -3.93 22.23
N LYS A 144 -13.72 -4.01 22.30
CA LYS A 144 -14.63 -3.08 21.61
C LYS A 144 -14.74 -1.74 22.33
N GLY A 145 -15.21 -0.74 21.61
CA GLY A 145 -15.42 0.57 22.21
C GLY A 145 -16.05 1.63 21.30
N ASP A 146 -15.87 2.88 21.71
CA ASP A 146 -16.42 4.03 21.01
C ASP A 146 -15.34 5.07 20.70
N VAL A 147 -15.54 5.82 19.62
CA VAL A 147 -14.81 7.06 19.32
C VAL A 147 -15.78 8.23 19.31
N VAL A 148 -15.51 9.25 20.11
CA VAL A 148 -16.22 10.52 20.14
C VAL A 148 -15.32 11.57 19.51
N VAL A 149 -15.69 12.06 18.34
CA VAL A 149 -14.97 13.17 17.69
C VAL A 149 -15.58 14.48 18.13
N VAL A 150 -14.76 15.41 18.60
CA VAL A 150 -15.14 16.77 18.96
C VAL A 150 -14.43 17.71 17.98
N PRO A 151 -15.07 18.03 16.83
CA PRO A 151 -14.44 18.85 15.80
C PRO A 151 -14.18 20.28 16.30
N TYR A 152 -13.19 20.94 15.69
CA TYR A 152 -13.06 22.39 15.80
C TYR A 152 -14.34 23.08 15.31
N ALA A 153 -14.68 24.20 15.91
CA ALA A 153 -15.96 24.91 15.63
C ALA A 153 -16.15 25.28 14.15
N GLY A 154 -15.06 25.42 13.38
CA GLY A 154 -15.09 25.67 11.93
C GLY A 154 -15.29 24.43 11.07
N PHE A 155 -15.29 23.22 11.64
CA PHE A 155 -15.42 21.95 10.93
C PHE A 155 -16.82 21.36 11.14
N SER A 156 -17.54 21.13 10.07
CA SER A 156 -18.95 20.72 10.13
C SER A 156 -19.19 19.25 9.83
N LYS A 157 -18.19 18.53 9.30
CA LYS A 157 -18.33 17.15 8.84
C LYS A 157 -17.26 16.24 9.42
N VAL A 158 -17.65 14.98 9.62
CA VAL A 158 -16.77 13.85 9.95
C VAL A 158 -17.15 12.70 9.04
N SER A 159 -16.19 12.24 8.23
CA SER A 159 -16.34 11.10 7.32
C SER A 159 -15.42 9.97 7.78
N THR A 160 -15.99 8.81 8.07
CA THR A 160 -15.29 7.59 8.45
C THR A 160 -16.16 6.38 8.13
N ALA A 161 -15.53 5.23 7.93
CA ALA A 161 -16.23 3.96 7.75
C ALA A 161 -16.65 3.29 9.07
N LEU A 162 -16.28 3.85 10.21
CA LEU A 162 -16.77 3.41 11.52
C LEU A 162 -18.29 3.55 11.62
N PRO A 163 -19.02 2.54 12.12
CA PRO A 163 -20.47 2.64 12.34
C PRO A 163 -20.83 3.74 13.32
N ARG A 164 -21.84 4.54 13.01
CA ARG A 164 -22.38 5.51 13.98
C ARG A 164 -23.06 4.78 15.13
N LYS A 165 -22.77 5.19 16.36
CA LYS A 165 -23.38 4.60 17.55
C LYS A 165 -24.89 4.84 17.63
N GLU A 166 -25.33 6.07 17.35
CA GLU A 166 -26.72 6.51 17.36
C GLU A 166 -26.95 7.55 16.26
N LYS A 167 -28.15 7.52 15.64
CA LYS A 167 -28.50 8.45 14.54
C LYS A 167 -28.45 9.92 14.94
N ASN A 168 -28.82 10.23 16.19
CA ASN A 168 -28.85 11.60 16.75
C ASN A 168 -27.51 12.08 17.31
N LYS A 169 -26.46 11.24 17.27
CA LYS A 169 -25.11 11.59 17.71
C LYS A 169 -24.15 11.47 16.50
N PRO A 170 -24.08 12.50 15.65
CA PRO A 170 -23.41 12.40 14.34
C PRO A 170 -21.90 12.13 14.42
N PHE A 171 -21.26 12.42 15.55
CA PHE A 171 -19.81 12.30 15.74
C PHE A 171 -19.43 11.28 16.81
N VAL A 172 -20.32 10.31 17.09
CA VAL A 172 -20.05 9.19 17.99
C VAL A 172 -20.11 7.90 17.17
N PHE A 173 -19.00 7.20 17.15
CA PHE A 173 -18.80 5.98 16.36
C PHE A 173 -18.45 4.81 17.28
N THR A 174 -18.63 3.59 16.81
CA THR A 174 -18.32 2.35 17.53
C THR A 174 -17.38 1.48 16.71
N TYR A 175 -16.55 0.70 17.40
CA TYR A 175 -15.66 -0.29 16.77
C TYR A 175 -15.73 -1.62 17.53
N SER A 176 -15.49 -2.73 16.80
CA SER A 176 -15.56 -4.09 17.35
C SER A 176 -14.28 -4.52 18.08
N ASP A 177 -13.14 -4.04 17.62
CA ASP A 177 -11.78 -4.40 18.04
C ASP A 177 -10.81 -3.30 17.59
N TYR A 178 -9.54 -3.39 18.01
CA TYR A 178 -8.55 -2.37 17.67
C TYR A 178 -8.21 -2.36 16.17
N ASP A 179 -8.18 -3.54 15.52
CA ASP A 179 -7.94 -3.63 14.08
C ASP A 179 -9.01 -2.84 13.30
N HIS A 180 -10.29 -2.99 13.68
CA HIS A 180 -11.38 -2.24 13.08
C HIS A 180 -11.25 -0.72 13.31
N LEU A 181 -10.80 -0.30 14.50
CA LEU A 181 -10.60 1.12 14.80
C LEU A 181 -9.56 1.75 13.87
N VAL A 182 -8.39 1.13 13.74
CA VAL A 182 -7.28 1.71 12.97
C VAL A 182 -7.42 1.50 11.46
N ASP A 183 -8.25 0.55 11.05
CA ASP A 183 -8.61 0.30 9.65
C ASP A 183 -9.69 1.26 9.12
N CYS A 184 -10.15 2.20 9.94
CA CYS A 184 -11.15 3.20 9.54
C CYS A 184 -10.58 4.62 9.73
N PRO A 185 -9.92 5.21 8.73
CA PRO A 185 -9.46 6.58 8.79
C PRO A 185 -10.62 7.56 8.98
N ILE A 186 -10.31 8.74 9.51
CA ILE A 186 -11.31 9.77 9.82
C ILE A 186 -10.91 11.08 9.14
N GLU A 187 -11.73 11.56 8.23
CA GLU A 187 -11.63 12.89 7.64
C GLU A 187 -12.56 13.86 8.35
N ILE A 188 -12.04 15.01 8.80
CA ILE A 188 -12.73 15.99 9.63
C ILE A 188 -12.55 17.37 9.02
N GLY A 189 -13.63 18.04 8.63
CA GLY A 189 -13.52 19.37 8.02
C GLY A 189 -14.82 19.84 7.37
N ASN A 190 -14.67 20.43 6.18
CA ASN A 190 -15.78 20.87 5.35
C ASN A 190 -15.71 20.20 3.95
N GLN A 191 -15.16 18.97 3.90
CA GLN A 191 -14.99 18.19 2.69
C GLN A 191 -16.27 18.07 1.88
N LEU A 192 -16.16 18.03 0.55
CA LEU A 192 -17.27 17.69 -0.34
C LEU A 192 -17.66 16.22 -0.12
N VAL A 193 -18.95 15.95 0.03
CA VAL A 193 -19.44 14.57 0.21
C VAL A 193 -20.58 14.31 -0.75
N PHE A 194 -20.52 13.20 -1.47
CA PHE A 194 -21.60 12.69 -2.32
C PHE A 194 -21.65 11.18 -2.30
N ASP A 195 -22.78 10.62 -2.69
CA ASP A 195 -23.03 9.17 -2.71
C ASP A 195 -23.33 8.68 -4.12
N PHE A 196 -23.02 7.39 -4.38
CA PHE A 196 -23.51 6.63 -5.52
C PHE A 196 -23.68 5.16 -5.12
N ASN A 197 -24.36 4.38 -5.97
CA ASN A 197 -24.55 2.95 -5.77
C ASN A 197 -23.89 2.16 -6.91
N ALA A 198 -23.17 1.11 -6.58
CA ALA A 198 -22.60 0.16 -7.52
C ALA A 198 -22.65 -1.25 -6.91
N SER A 199 -22.99 -2.26 -7.71
CA SER A 199 -23.07 -3.67 -7.27
C SER A 199 -23.88 -3.90 -5.99
N GLY A 200 -24.94 -3.11 -5.76
CA GLY A 200 -25.79 -3.21 -4.57
C GLY A 200 -25.20 -2.62 -3.28
N VAL A 201 -24.03 -1.99 -3.35
CA VAL A 201 -23.35 -1.33 -2.24
C VAL A 201 -23.48 0.18 -2.38
N LYS A 202 -23.76 0.86 -1.26
CA LYS A 202 -23.70 2.32 -1.19
C LYS A 202 -22.25 2.76 -1.04
N HIS A 203 -21.80 3.63 -1.95
CA HIS A 203 -20.48 4.25 -1.88
C HIS A 203 -20.61 5.73 -1.53
N THR A 204 -19.85 6.15 -0.53
CA THR A 204 -19.71 7.56 -0.15
C THR A 204 -18.33 8.04 -0.56
N VAL A 205 -18.25 9.21 -1.19
CA VAL A 205 -16.99 9.87 -1.52
C VAL A 205 -16.88 11.14 -0.72
N ALA A 206 -15.80 11.29 0.03
CA ALA A 206 -15.44 12.47 0.80
C ALA A 206 -14.17 13.09 0.21
N ILE A 207 -14.27 14.27 -0.40
CA ILE A 207 -13.16 14.93 -1.07
C ILE A 207 -12.70 16.16 -0.27
N TYR A 208 -11.45 16.15 0.15
CA TYR A 208 -10.75 17.34 0.60
C TYR A 208 -9.99 17.99 -0.56
N GLY A 209 -10.05 19.31 -0.62
CA GLY A 209 -9.40 20.12 -1.68
C GLY A 209 -10.19 20.18 -2.99
N GLU A 210 -10.02 21.28 -3.68
CA GLU A 210 -10.63 21.49 -5.00
C GLU A 210 -9.82 20.82 -6.10
N GLY A 211 -10.43 20.60 -7.27
CA GLY A 211 -9.81 19.98 -8.43
C GLY A 211 -10.66 20.18 -9.69
N ASN A 212 -10.19 19.68 -10.82
CA ASN A 212 -10.91 19.72 -12.10
C ASN A 212 -11.85 18.54 -12.32
N PHE A 213 -12.34 17.92 -11.23
CA PHE A 213 -13.28 16.80 -11.31
C PHE A 213 -14.70 17.23 -11.58
N GLU A 214 -15.48 16.31 -12.17
CA GLU A 214 -16.91 16.45 -12.41
C GLU A 214 -17.62 15.29 -11.69
N ILE A 215 -18.53 15.62 -10.75
CA ILE A 215 -19.13 14.64 -9.81
C ILE A 215 -19.85 13.52 -10.54
N GLU A 216 -20.67 13.84 -11.55
CA GLU A 216 -21.44 12.81 -12.26
C GLU A 216 -20.55 11.89 -13.10
N SER A 217 -19.43 12.40 -13.61
CA SER A 217 -18.41 11.58 -14.26
C SER A 217 -17.74 10.64 -13.27
N LEU A 218 -17.35 11.13 -12.09
CA LEU A 218 -16.78 10.29 -11.03
C LEU A 218 -17.74 9.18 -10.62
N LYS A 219 -19.01 9.49 -10.36
CA LYS A 219 -20.02 8.49 -9.99
C LYS A 219 -20.16 7.41 -11.06
N ARG A 220 -20.32 7.81 -12.33
CA ARG A 220 -20.47 6.90 -13.46
C ARG A 220 -19.25 5.99 -13.61
N ASP A 221 -18.06 6.58 -13.61
CA ASP A 221 -16.84 5.88 -13.99
C ASP A 221 -16.33 4.99 -12.85
N MET A 222 -16.39 5.46 -11.60
CA MET A 222 -16.11 4.62 -10.44
C MET A 222 -17.11 3.45 -10.33
N SER A 223 -18.41 3.67 -10.60
CA SER A 223 -19.40 2.59 -10.62
C SER A 223 -19.04 1.49 -11.61
N ARG A 224 -18.62 1.86 -12.84
CA ARG A 224 -18.24 0.89 -13.88
C ARG A 224 -17.04 0.04 -13.45
N VAL A 225 -16.02 0.65 -12.85
CA VAL A 225 -14.83 -0.07 -12.33
C VAL A 225 -15.26 -1.04 -11.22
N ILE A 226 -16.01 -0.57 -10.22
CA ILE A 226 -16.48 -1.36 -9.08
C ILE A 226 -17.37 -2.54 -9.51
N GLU A 227 -18.17 -2.35 -10.55
CA GLU A 227 -19.01 -3.42 -11.11
C GLU A 227 -18.16 -4.54 -11.72
N GLU A 228 -17.09 -4.20 -12.45
CA GLU A 228 -16.16 -5.21 -12.99
C GLU A 228 -15.38 -5.94 -11.89
N GLU A 229 -14.94 -5.23 -10.85
CA GLU A 229 -14.29 -5.85 -9.70
C GLU A 229 -15.20 -6.82 -8.95
N THR A 230 -16.46 -6.41 -8.72
CA THR A 230 -17.42 -7.25 -8.04
C THR A 230 -17.70 -8.53 -8.83
N LYS A 231 -17.64 -8.49 -10.17
CA LYS A 231 -17.79 -9.69 -11.02
C LYS A 231 -16.67 -10.69 -10.80
N VAL A 232 -15.44 -10.24 -10.51
CA VAL A 232 -14.30 -11.12 -10.21
C VAL A 232 -14.62 -12.05 -9.04
N PHE A 233 -15.28 -11.54 -7.99
CA PHE A 233 -15.58 -12.30 -6.77
C PHE A 233 -17.04 -12.75 -6.68
N ALA A 234 -17.88 -12.42 -7.67
CA ALA A 234 -19.32 -12.69 -7.71
C ALA A 234 -20.14 -12.12 -6.55
N GLN A 235 -19.52 -11.41 -5.61
CA GLN A 235 -20.15 -10.79 -4.45
C GLN A 235 -19.32 -9.64 -3.88
N ASN A 236 -19.99 -8.66 -3.27
CA ASN A 236 -19.33 -7.65 -2.46
C ASN A 236 -19.65 -7.90 -0.97
N PRO A 237 -18.64 -8.07 -0.11
CA PRO A 237 -18.88 -8.36 1.32
C PRO A 237 -19.33 -7.13 2.13
N ASN A 238 -19.22 -5.92 1.56
CA ASN A 238 -19.57 -4.68 2.21
C ASN A 238 -21.01 -4.28 1.93
N LYS A 239 -21.64 -3.56 2.85
CA LYS A 239 -22.93 -2.89 2.66
C LYS A 239 -22.75 -1.42 2.28
N GLU A 240 -21.69 -0.81 2.80
CA GLU A 240 -21.29 0.56 2.56
C GLU A 240 -19.77 0.61 2.38
N TYR A 241 -19.30 1.54 1.56
CA TYR A 241 -17.87 1.77 1.32
C TYR A 241 -17.58 3.27 1.25
N LEU A 242 -16.46 3.71 1.83
CA LEU A 242 -16.05 5.11 1.86
C LEU A 242 -14.76 5.32 1.07
N PHE A 243 -14.78 6.26 0.13
CA PHE A 243 -13.57 6.84 -0.46
C PHE A 243 -13.27 8.18 0.23
N ILE A 244 -12.08 8.33 0.80
CA ILE A 244 -11.53 9.62 1.22
C ILE A 244 -10.51 10.02 0.16
N ILE A 245 -10.69 11.19 -0.46
CA ILE A 245 -9.82 11.66 -1.54
C ILE A 245 -9.21 13.00 -1.13
N HIS A 246 -7.89 13.07 -1.09
CA HIS A 246 -7.12 14.29 -0.89
C HIS A 246 -6.61 14.81 -2.23
N ASN A 247 -7.20 15.93 -2.70
CA ASN A 247 -6.75 16.67 -3.87
C ASN A 247 -5.65 17.65 -3.45
N VAL A 248 -4.42 17.31 -3.74
CA VAL A 248 -3.22 18.10 -3.37
C VAL A 248 -2.35 18.43 -4.58
N VAL A 249 -1.23 19.11 -4.39
CA VAL A 249 -0.33 19.46 -5.50
C VAL A 249 0.49 18.25 -5.94
N ASP A 250 1.08 17.52 -4.98
CA ASP A 250 1.99 16.39 -5.21
C ASP A 250 1.43 15.08 -4.64
N GLY A 251 0.10 14.87 -4.79
CA GLY A 251 -0.55 13.65 -4.33
C GLY A 251 -0.27 12.46 -5.25
N GLN A 252 0.06 11.32 -4.65
CA GLN A 252 0.21 10.05 -5.34
C GLN A 252 0.02 8.87 -4.39
N GLY A 253 -0.87 7.94 -4.76
CA GLY A 253 -1.08 6.65 -4.11
C GLY A 253 -2.32 6.59 -3.24
N GLY A 254 -2.54 5.42 -2.70
CA GLY A 254 -3.66 5.12 -1.82
C GLY A 254 -3.25 4.29 -0.61
N LEU A 255 -4.23 3.99 0.23
CA LEU A 255 -4.16 3.02 1.31
C LEU A 255 -5.51 2.35 1.48
N GLU A 256 -5.47 1.06 1.37
CA GLU A 256 -6.62 0.16 1.40
C GLU A 256 -7.10 -0.14 2.82
N HIS A 257 -8.43 -0.30 2.96
CA HIS A 257 -9.11 -0.72 4.18
C HIS A 257 -10.25 -1.70 3.85
N LYS A 258 -10.82 -2.39 4.86
CA LYS A 258 -11.89 -3.38 4.64
C LYS A 258 -13.14 -2.80 3.98
N ASN A 259 -13.51 -1.57 4.34
CA ASN A 259 -14.72 -0.90 3.89
C ASN A 259 -14.50 0.58 3.57
N SER A 260 -13.24 0.97 3.34
CA SER A 260 -12.87 2.30 2.88
C SER A 260 -11.51 2.29 2.19
N THR A 261 -11.15 3.39 1.55
CA THR A 261 -9.79 3.69 1.11
C THR A 261 -9.52 5.18 1.22
N THR A 262 -8.25 5.52 1.41
CA THR A 262 -7.78 6.91 1.32
C THR A 262 -6.90 7.05 0.08
N LEU A 263 -7.23 8.00 -0.80
CA LEU A 263 -6.48 8.33 -2.00
C LEU A 263 -5.86 9.72 -1.86
N SER A 264 -4.62 9.87 -2.26
CA SER A 264 -3.95 11.17 -2.40
C SER A 264 -3.56 11.37 -3.85
N VAL A 265 -4.12 12.40 -4.50
CA VAL A 265 -3.97 12.61 -5.94
C VAL A 265 -3.67 14.07 -6.27
N ASN A 266 -3.01 14.29 -7.41
CA ASN A 266 -2.87 15.64 -7.93
C ASN A 266 -4.26 16.19 -8.32
N ARG A 267 -4.59 17.39 -7.85
CA ARG A 267 -5.91 18.02 -8.06
C ARG A 267 -6.32 18.21 -9.52
N TRP A 268 -5.38 18.13 -10.45
CA TRP A 268 -5.60 18.29 -11.89
C TRP A 268 -5.64 16.94 -12.64
N THR A 269 -5.72 15.83 -11.92
CA THR A 269 -5.67 14.49 -12.52
C THR A 269 -6.93 14.09 -13.29
N TYR A 270 -8.03 14.82 -13.17
CA TYR A 270 -9.36 14.40 -13.62
C TYR A 270 -9.65 14.66 -15.12
N SER A 271 -8.62 14.58 -15.98
CA SER A 271 -8.76 14.72 -17.42
C SER A 271 -7.71 13.93 -18.20
N GLY A 272 -8.06 13.52 -19.44
CA GLY A 272 -7.16 12.81 -20.35
C GLY A 272 -6.59 11.50 -19.77
N SER A 273 -5.33 11.19 -20.10
CA SER A 273 -4.65 9.97 -19.62
C SER A 273 -4.41 9.97 -18.10
N SER A 274 -4.35 11.13 -17.46
CA SER A 274 -4.23 11.23 -16.00
C SER A 274 -5.49 10.76 -15.30
N TYR A 275 -6.67 11.00 -15.89
CA TYR A 275 -7.92 10.49 -15.36
C TYR A 275 -8.01 8.96 -15.40
N VAL A 276 -7.52 8.35 -16.47
CA VAL A 276 -7.47 6.88 -16.56
C VAL A 276 -6.53 6.31 -15.50
N LYS A 277 -5.39 6.97 -15.22
CA LYS A 277 -4.50 6.58 -14.11
C LYS A 277 -5.17 6.74 -12.74
N PHE A 278 -6.01 7.76 -12.57
CA PHE A 278 -6.81 7.90 -11.35
C PHE A 278 -7.80 6.73 -11.21
N LEU A 279 -8.47 6.33 -12.28
CA LEU A 279 -9.36 5.16 -12.26
C LEU A 279 -8.61 3.85 -12.01
N SER A 280 -7.37 3.70 -12.50
CA SER A 280 -6.49 2.57 -12.16
C SER A 280 -6.16 2.56 -10.66
N LEU A 281 -5.86 3.72 -10.05
CA LEU A 281 -5.68 3.82 -8.61
C LEU A 281 -6.97 3.47 -7.84
N VAL A 282 -8.13 3.93 -8.29
CA VAL A 282 -9.42 3.55 -7.69
C VAL A 282 -9.62 2.03 -7.75
N ALA A 283 -9.32 1.41 -8.90
CA ALA A 283 -9.39 -0.04 -9.06
C ALA A 283 -8.41 -0.76 -8.14
N HIS A 284 -7.16 -0.31 -8.07
CA HIS A 284 -6.14 -0.90 -7.19
C HIS A 284 -6.61 -0.93 -5.73
N GLU A 285 -7.00 0.22 -5.20
CA GLU A 285 -7.37 0.35 -3.79
C GLU A 285 -8.70 -0.32 -3.45
N TYR A 286 -9.64 -0.37 -4.40
CA TYR A 286 -10.90 -1.03 -4.16
C TYR A 286 -10.77 -2.57 -4.25
N PHE A 287 -9.92 -3.09 -5.14
CA PHE A 287 -9.62 -4.51 -5.25
C PHE A 287 -9.07 -5.10 -3.96
N HIS A 288 -8.31 -4.29 -3.22
CA HIS A 288 -7.76 -4.68 -1.93
C HIS A 288 -8.82 -5.01 -0.87
N LEU A 289 -10.07 -4.59 -1.02
CA LEU A 289 -11.11 -5.02 -0.07
C LEU A 289 -11.25 -6.55 -0.03
N TRP A 290 -10.87 -7.25 -1.12
CA TRP A 290 -10.73 -8.70 -1.18
C TRP A 290 -9.26 -9.10 -1.01
N ASN A 291 -8.38 -8.68 -1.92
CA ASN A 291 -6.97 -9.05 -1.98
C ASN A 291 -6.12 -7.97 -1.30
N VAL A 292 -6.02 -8.02 -0.11
CA VAL A 292 -5.27 -8.26 1.12
C VAL A 292 -6.17 -8.19 2.36
N LYS A 293 -7.29 -7.49 2.31
CA LYS A 293 -8.09 -7.31 3.53
C LYS A 293 -8.89 -8.57 3.92
N ARG A 294 -9.06 -9.51 2.99
CA ARG A 294 -9.78 -10.78 3.20
C ARG A 294 -8.99 -11.98 2.68
N ILE A 295 -8.51 -11.94 1.45
CA ILE A 295 -7.54 -12.88 0.90
C ILE A 295 -6.16 -12.40 1.35
N ARG A 296 -5.52 -13.07 2.28
CA ARG A 296 -4.27 -12.59 2.89
C ARG A 296 -3.34 -13.71 3.32
N PRO A 297 -2.03 -13.45 3.38
CA PRO A 297 -1.09 -14.33 4.07
C PRO A 297 -1.47 -14.49 5.54
N PHE A 298 -1.14 -15.65 6.10
CA PHE A 298 -1.37 -15.92 7.53
C PHE A 298 -0.67 -14.90 8.43
N GLU A 299 0.53 -14.47 8.04
CA GLU A 299 1.38 -13.52 8.77
C GLU A 299 0.80 -12.10 8.82
N LEU A 300 -0.12 -11.77 7.90
CA LEU A 300 -0.80 -10.47 7.87
C LEU A 300 -2.14 -10.49 8.61
N GLY A 301 -2.19 -11.21 9.73
CA GLY A 301 -3.30 -11.13 10.68
C GLY A 301 -3.54 -12.37 11.54
N PRO A 302 -3.77 -12.17 12.85
CA PRO A 302 -3.85 -10.86 13.52
C PRO A 302 -2.52 -10.12 13.49
N PHE A 303 -2.58 -8.78 13.42
CA PHE A 303 -1.38 -7.95 13.33
C PHE A 303 -0.65 -7.81 14.67
N ASP A 304 0.69 -7.84 14.63
CA ASP A 304 1.52 -7.30 15.71
C ASP A 304 1.83 -5.82 15.39
N TYR A 305 1.29 -4.92 16.19
CA TYR A 305 1.48 -3.48 16.01
C TYR A 305 2.79 -2.96 16.62
N ASN A 306 3.54 -3.79 17.34
CA ASN A 306 4.79 -3.41 17.99
C ASN A 306 6.04 -3.68 17.14
N GLN A 307 5.91 -4.43 16.05
CA GLN A 307 7.01 -4.80 15.16
C GLN A 307 6.52 -5.09 13.74
N GLU A 308 7.44 -5.36 12.85
CA GLU A 308 7.17 -5.75 11.46
C GLU A 308 6.46 -7.12 11.41
N ASN A 309 5.55 -7.26 10.45
CA ASN A 309 4.87 -8.52 10.13
C ASN A 309 5.37 -9.00 8.76
N TYR A 310 6.31 -9.94 8.77
CA TYR A 310 6.99 -10.38 7.56
C TYR A 310 6.18 -11.42 6.80
N THR A 311 6.14 -11.29 5.47
CA THR A 311 5.58 -12.27 4.55
C THR A 311 6.35 -12.25 3.22
N ASP A 312 6.49 -13.38 2.58
CA ASP A 312 7.06 -13.53 1.24
C ASP A 312 6.02 -13.37 0.12
N LEU A 313 4.75 -13.04 0.46
CA LEU A 313 3.61 -13.04 -0.45
C LEU A 313 3.10 -11.64 -0.84
N LEU A 314 3.85 -10.54 -0.61
CA LEU A 314 3.39 -9.22 -1.08
C LEU A 314 3.28 -9.17 -2.61
N TRP A 315 4.03 -9.99 -3.35
CA TRP A 315 3.89 -10.12 -4.80
C TRP A 315 2.51 -10.66 -5.22
N VAL A 316 1.84 -11.42 -4.35
CA VAL A 316 0.44 -11.83 -4.54
C VAL A 316 -0.50 -10.69 -4.14
N MET A 317 -0.26 -10.07 -2.98
CA MET A 317 -1.16 -9.05 -2.45
C MET A 317 -1.18 -7.79 -3.33
N GLU A 318 -0.01 -7.32 -3.73
CA GLU A 318 0.16 -6.11 -4.51
C GLU A 318 0.29 -6.39 -6.02
N GLY A 319 1.01 -7.45 -6.36
CA GLY A 319 1.23 -7.78 -7.77
C GLY A 319 -0.03 -8.25 -8.48
N PHE A 320 -0.86 -9.09 -7.85
CA PHE A 320 -2.15 -9.47 -8.44
C PHE A 320 -3.07 -8.26 -8.51
N THR A 321 -3.11 -7.43 -7.48
CA THR A 321 -3.88 -6.18 -7.51
C THR A 321 -3.41 -5.27 -8.65
N SER A 322 -2.09 -5.12 -8.86
CA SER A 322 -1.52 -4.35 -9.98
C SER A 322 -1.74 -4.98 -11.37
N TYR A 323 -2.02 -6.27 -11.46
CA TYR A 323 -2.50 -6.89 -12.68
C TYR A 323 -3.97 -6.59 -12.93
N TYR A 324 -4.79 -6.70 -11.87
CA TYR A 324 -6.23 -6.49 -11.97
C TYR A 324 -6.60 -5.03 -12.17
N ASP A 325 -5.87 -4.06 -11.59
CA ASP A 325 -6.18 -2.64 -11.76
C ASP A 325 -6.15 -2.20 -13.24
N GLU A 326 -5.26 -2.76 -14.06
CA GLU A 326 -5.19 -2.52 -15.51
C GLU A 326 -6.18 -3.43 -16.29
N LEU A 327 -6.33 -4.70 -15.91
CA LEU A 327 -7.26 -5.63 -16.55
C LEU A 327 -8.74 -5.20 -16.36
N LEU A 328 -9.07 -4.68 -15.19
CA LEU A 328 -10.42 -4.20 -14.89
C LEU A 328 -10.75 -2.92 -15.65
N LEU A 329 -9.78 -2.06 -15.91
CA LEU A 329 -9.98 -0.91 -16.80
C LEU A 329 -10.20 -1.32 -18.26
N LEU A 330 -9.58 -2.40 -18.71
CA LEU A 330 -9.91 -2.99 -20.01
C LEU A 330 -11.35 -3.50 -20.01
N ARG A 331 -11.75 -4.30 -19.02
CA ARG A 331 -13.13 -4.84 -18.89
C ARG A 331 -14.16 -3.73 -18.75
N ALA A 332 -13.85 -2.66 -18.05
CA ALA A 332 -14.69 -1.47 -17.93
C ALA A 332 -14.68 -0.57 -19.20
N GLY A 333 -13.90 -0.89 -20.22
CA GLY A 333 -13.85 -0.21 -21.51
C GLY A 333 -13.09 1.13 -21.50
N TYR A 334 -12.15 1.32 -20.57
CA TYR A 334 -11.22 2.46 -20.54
C TYR A 334 -9.95 2.19 -21.33
N TYR A 335 -9.66 0.93 -21.66
CA TYR A 335 -8.59 0.50 -22.54
C TYR A 335 -9.14 -0.35 -23.69
N THR A 336 -8.50 -0.26 -24.82
CA THR A 336 -8.53 -1.29 -25.86
C THR A 336 -7.60 -2.46 -25.49
N GLN A 337 -7.78 -3.62 -26.11
CA GLN A 337 -6.85 -4.75 -25.91
C GLN A 337 -5.39 -4.38 -26.23
N SER A 338 -5.16 -3.55 -27.26
CA SER A 338 -3.81 -3.09 -27.62
C SER A 338 -3.21 -2.17 -26.56
N GLU A 339 -4.01 -1.27 -25.96
CA GLU A 339 -3.53 -0.41 -24.87
C GLU A 339 -3.19 -1.20 -23.62
N PHE A 340 -4.00 -2.20 -23.26
CA PHE A 340 -3.69 -3.11 -22.17
C PHE A 340 -2.38 -3.88 -22.41
N LEU A 341 -2.18 -4.43 -23.63
CA LEU A 341 -0.91 -5.08 -23.98
C LEU A 341 0.27 -4.12 -23.93
N SER A 342 0.10 -2.85 -24.32
CA SER A 342 1.16 -1.84 -24.21
C SER A 342 1.53 -1.52 -22.76
N LYS A 343 0.56 -1.59 -21.82
CA LYS A 343 0.83 -1.49 -20.38
C LYS A 343 1.66 -2.68 -19.91
N MET A 344 1.24 -3.89 -20.26
CA MET A 344 1.96 -5.12 -19.92
C MET A 344 3.38 -5.12 -20.53
N GLU A 345 3.53 -4.73 -21.81
CA GLU A 345 4.83 -4.53 -22.47
C GLU A 345 5.73 -3.58 -21.67
N SER A 346 5.17 -2.46 -21.23
CA SER A 346 5.91 -1.48 -20.41
C SER A 346 6.40 -2.09 -19.09
N SER A 347 5.56 -2.87 -18.42
CA SER A 347 5.90 -3.58 -17.19
C SER A 347 6.99 -4.63 -17.40
N ILE A 348 6.86 -5.44 -18.46
CA ILE A 348 7.88 -6.43 -18.85
C ILE A 348 9.22 -5.73 -19.12
N ASN A 349 9.22 -4.70 -19.95
CA ASN A 349 10.44 -3.99 -20.33
C ASN A 349 11.09 -3.26 -19.13
N TYR A 350 10.30 -2.79 -18.19
CA TYR A 350 10.80 -2.23 -16.92
C TYR A 350 11.52 -3.29 -16.08
N VAL A 351 10.89 -4.45 -15.87
CA VAL A 351 11.46 -5.54 -15.08
C VAL A 351 12.72 -6.09 -15.75
N GLU A 352 12.64 -6.43 -17.05
CA GLU A 352 13.76 -7.04 -17.75
C GLU A 352 14.94 -6.09 -17.98
N GLY A 353 14.67 -4.79 -18.07
CA GLY A 353 15.70 -3.75 -18.13
C GLY A 353 16.31 -3.36 -16.78
N SER A 354 15.83 -3.92 -15.65
CA SER A 354 16.31 -3.59 -14.29
C SER A 354 17.39 -4.56 -13.85
N VAL A 355 18.55 -4.03 -13.39
CA VAL A 355 19.62 -4.84 -12.79
C VAL A 355 19.11 -5.55 -11.53
N GLY A 356 18.37 -4.86 -10.68
CA GLY A 356 17.82 -5.42 -9.45
C GLY A 356 16.94 -6.65 -9.67
N ALA A 357 16.30 -6.77 -10.85
CA ALA A 357 15.50 -7.95 -11.20
C ALA A 357 16.34 -9.23 -11.40
N ARG A 358 17.66 -9.10 -11.58
CA ARG A 358 18.61 -10.23 -11.67
C ARG A 358 19.27 -10.54 -10.31
N VAL A 359 19.02 -9.70 -9.31
CA VAL A 359 19.63 -9.81 -7.98
C VAL A 359 18.61 -10.25 -6.94
N GLN A 360 17.40 -9.72 -6.99
CA GLN A 360 16.40 -9.95 -5.96
C GLN A 360 15.19 -10.74 -6.50
N PRO A 361 14.96 -11.99 -6.02
CA PRO A 361 13.73 -12.72 -6.23
C PRO A 361 12.50 -11.98 -5.70
N VAL A 362 11.32 -12.23 -6.28
CA VAL A 362 10.08 -11.52 -5.88
C VAL A 362 9.61 -11.89 -4.48
N ALA A 363 9.86 -13.11 -4.02
CA ALA A 363 9.60 -13.52 -2.64
C ALA A 363 10.48 -12.73 -1.67
N HIS A 364 11.78 -12.57 -1.96
CA HIS A 364 12.67 -11.74 -1.14
C HIS A 364 12.32 -10.27 -1.22
N ALA A 365 11.88 -9.75 -2.38
CA ALA A 365 11.40 -8.38 -2.52
C ALA A 365 10.18 -8.11 -1.64
N SER A 366 9.30 -9.10 -1.49
CA SER A 366 8.15 -9.07 -0.59
C SER A 366 8.59 -9.06 0.88
N TYR A 367 9.46 -9.98 1.27
CA TYR A 367 9.94 -10.12 2.65
C TYR A 367 10.74 -8.90 3.11
N ASP A 368 11.64 -8.40 2.27
CA ASP A 368 12.51 -7.26 2.52
C ASP A 368 11.84 -5.89 2.26
N ALA A 369 10.54 -5.86 2.00
CA ALA A 369 9.82 -4.61 1.72
C ALA A 369 10.11 -3.52 2.76
N TRP A 370 10.13 -3.89 4.04
CA TRP A 370 10.38 -3.03 5.19
C TRP A 370 11.68 -2.24 5.13
N ILE A 371 12.74 -2.82 4.58
CA ILE A 371 14.10 -2.26 4.60
C ILE A 371 14.62 -1.89 3.21
N LYS A 372 13.98 -2.36 2.14
CA LYS A 372 14.38 -2.07 0.75
C LYS A 372 13.33 -1.23 0.01
N ALA A 373 12.15 -1.76 -0.29
CA ALA A 373 11.15 -1.06 -1.08
C ALA A 373 10.69 0.25 -0.42
N TYR A 374 10.49 0.26 0.90
CA TYR A 374 10.07 1.43 1.67
C TYR A 374 11.24 2.30 2.17
N ARG A 375 12.48 1.88 1.97
CA ARG A 375 13.71 2.63 2.32
C ARG A 375 14.72 2.64 1.18
N PRO A 376 14.34 3.13 -0.01
CA PRO A 376 15.23 3.15 -1.16
C PRO A 376 16.42 4.08 -0.92
N ASN A 377 17.56 3.73 -1.53
CA ASN A 377 18.76 4.54 -1.60
C ASN A 377 19.26 4.62 -3.05
N GLU A 378 20.40 5.26 -3.27
CA GLU A 378 21.02 5.45 -4.58
C GLU A 378 21.37 4.14 -5.30
N ASN A 379 21.61 3.06 -4.53
CA ASN A 379 21.96 1.73 -5.06
C ASN A 379 20.74 0.82 -5.30
N SER A 380 19.54 1.25 -4.91
CA SER A 380 18.33 0.39 -4.97
C SER A 380 18.05 -0.16 -6.38
N SER A 381 18.38 0.60 -7.43
CA SER A 381 18.18 0.13 -8.82
C SER A 381 19.07 -1.07 -9.21
N ASN A 382 20.18 -1.27 -8.49
CA ASN A 382 21.09 -2.40 -8.71
C ASN A 382 20.72 -3.64 -7.90
N THR A 383 19.94 -3.49 -6.83
CA THR A 383 19.74 -4.54 -5.82
C THR A 383 18.28 -4.87 -5.52
N THR A 384 17.36 -4.04 -5.99
CA THR A 384 15.94 -4.15 -5.59
C THR A 384 15.03 -4.26 -6.80
N MET A 385 14.07 -5.18 -6.72
CA MET A 385 12.98 -5.29 -7.68
C MET A 385 11.65 -5.02 -6.98
N THR A 386 10.75 -4.30 -7.64
CA THR A 386 9.41 -4.08 -7.10
C THR A 386 8.56 -5.34 -7.22
N TYR A 387 8.01 -5.79 -6.09
CA TYR A 387 7.06 -6.91 -6.05
C TYR A 387 5.70 -6.55 -6.67
N TYR A 388 5.36 -5.27 -6.82
CA TYR A 388 4.19 -4.80 -7.58
C TYR A 388 4.29 -5.21 -9.05
N THR A 389 5.27 -4.66 -9.76
CA THR A 389 5.38 -4.85 -11.21
C THR A 389 5.79 -6.29 -11.57
N ARG A 390 6.78 -6.88 -10.86
CA ARG A 390 7.14 -8.28 -11.14
C ARG A 390 6.00 -9.23 -10.75
N GLY A 391 5.31 -8.95 -9.64
CA GLY A 391 4.14 -9.72 -9.23
C GLY A 391 2.98 -9.63 -10.23
N SER A 392 2.75 -8.45 -10.85
CA SER A 392 1.71 -8.31 -11.88
C SER A 392 2.02 -9.12 -13.15
N ILE A 393 3.28 -9.19 -13.55
CA ILE A 393 3.72 -10.05 -14.65
C ILE A 393 3.50 -11.52 -14.30
N ILE A 394 3.87 -11.95 -13.09
CA ILE A 394 3.64 -13.32 -12.62
C ILE A 394 2.14 -13.64 -12.56
N ALA A 395 1.31 -12.71 -12.09
CA ALA A 395 -0.15 -12.87 -12.09
C ALA A 395 -0.70 -13.10 -13.51
N SER A 396 -0.20 -12.35 -14.50
CA SER A 396 -0.58 -12.53 -15.91
C SER A 396 -0.16 -13.90 -16.44
N PHE A 397 1.00 -14.41 -16.01
CA PHE A 397 1.47 -15.75 -16.38
C PHE A 397 0.55 -16.84 -15.83
N LEU A 398 0.18 -16.72 -14.58
CA LEU A 398 -0.72 -17.67 -13.93
C LEU A 398 -2.11 -17.63 -14.57
N ASP A 399 -2.61 -16.43 -14.91
CA ASP A 399 -3.89 -16.27 -15.59
C ASP A 399 -3.90 -16.93 -16.97
N VAL A 400 -2.90 -16.64 -17.80
CA VAL A 400 -2.72 -17.25 -19.12
C VAL A 400 -2.55 -18.78 -19.00
N LYS A 401 -1.77 -19.26 -18.02
CA LYS A 401 -1.57 -20.70 -17.77
C LYS A 401 -2.88 -21.39 -17.42
N ILE A 402 -3.69 -20.82 -16.52
CA ILE A 402 -5.00 -21.36 -16.16
C ILE A 402 -5.92 -21.38 -17.39
N ILE A 403 -6.00 -20.29 -18.14
CA ILE A 403 -6.83 -20.19 -19.35
C ILE A 403 -6.45 -21.25 -20.39
N ARG A 404 -5.17 -21.44 -20.65
CA ARG A 404 -4.68 -22.43 -21.61
C ARG A 404 -4.98 -23.86 -21.17
N ASN A 405 -4.64 -24.20 -19.93
CA ASN A 405 -4.79 -25.55 -19.39
C ASN A 405 -6.26 -25.98 -19.26
N THR A 406 -7.16 -25.01 -19.10
CA THR A 406 -8.61 -25.26 -19.03
C THR A 406 -9.33 -24.98 -20.36
N ASN A 407 -8.59 -24.70 -21.44
CA ASN A 407 -9.16 -24.35 -22.75
C ASN A 407 -10.20 -23.21 -22.69
N GLY A 408 -9.96 -22.21 -21.82
CA GLY A 408 -10.85 -21.06 -21.62
C GLY A 408 -12.04 -21.30 -20.71
N GLU A 409 -12.08 -22.37 -19.92
CA GLU A 409 -13.16 -22.61 -18.95
C GLU A 409 -12.91 -21.85 -17.63
N LYS A 410 -11.65 -21.65 -17.25
CA LYS A 410 -11.25 -20.96 -16.02
C LYS A 410 -10.20 -19.89 -16.29
N CYS A 411 -10.06 -18.96 -15.38
CA CYS A 411 -9.06 -17.91 -15.34
C CYS A 411 -8.71 -17.57 -13.88
N LEU A 412 -7.83 -16.62 -13.66
CA LEU A 412 -7.39 -16.22 -12.32
C LEU A 412 -8.55 -15.70 -11.44
N ASP A 413 -9.63 -15.14 -12.02
CA ASP A 413 -10.84 -14.75 -11.27
C ASP A 413 -11.38 -15.95 -10.45
N HIS A 414 -11.50 -17.12 -11.08
CA HIS A 414 -12.03 -18.33 -10.42
C HIS A 414 -11.09 -18.85 -9.33
N PHE A 415 -9.79 -18.70 -9.52
CA PHE A 415 -8.81 -19.04 -8.50
C PHE A 415 -8.94 -18.14 -7.27
N LEU A 416 -9.07 -16.82 -7.47
CA LEU A 416 -9.26 -15.86 -6.38
C LEU A 416 -10.58 -16.09 -5.64
N GLN A 417 -11.68 -16.41 -6.35
CA GLN A 417 -12.92 -16.84 -5.72
C GLN A 417 -12.73 -18.07 -4.84
N HIS A 418 -11.99 -19.08 -5.35
CA HIS A 418 -11.70 -20.30 -4.62
C HIS A 418 -10.91 -20.02 -3.33
N ILE A 419 -9.85 -19.20 -3.40
CA ILE A 419 -9.03 -18.82 -2.25
C ILE A 419 -9.85 -18.01 -1.24
N TYR A 420 -10.66 -17.06 -1.72
CA TYR A 420 -11.57 -16.27 -0.89
C TYR A 420 -12.54 -17.17 -0.11
N ASP A 421 -13.20 -18.10 -0.79
CA ASP A 421 -14.17 -18.99 -0.19
C ASP A 421 -13.51 -19.98 0.81
N LYS A 422 -12.37 -20.56 0.41
CA LYS A 422 -11.67 -21.56 1.21
C LYS A 422 -11.08 -21.01 2.50
N PHE A 423 -10.32 -19.92 2.41
CA PHE A 423 -9.55 -19.42 3.54
C PHE A 423 -10.28 -18.34 4.33
N TYR A 424 -10.89 -17.35 3.67
CA TYR A 424 -11.59 -16.30 4.39
C TYR A 424 -12.98 -16.75 4.85
N VAL A 425 -13.83 -17.25 3.94
CA VAL A 425 -15.23 -17.53 4.28
C VAL A 425 -15.35 -18.80 5.16
N LYS A 426 -14.67 -19.90 4.79
CA LYS A 426 -14.80 -21.18 5.48
C LYS A 426 -13.83 -21.33 6.64
N ALA A 427 -12.55 -20.98 6.46
CA ALA A 427 -11.52 -21.18 7.48
C ALA A 427 -11.37 -20.00 8.43
N GLY A 428 -11.83 -18.78 8.06
CA GLY A 428 -11.73 -17.56 8.87
C GLY A 428 -10.30 -17.09 9.14
N ARG A 429 -9.35 -17.45 8.27
CA ARG A 429 -7.91 -17.13 8.42
C ARG A 429 -7.23 -16.83 7.08
N GLY A 430 -5.99 -16.36 7.14
CA GLY A 430 -5.08 -16.31 6.01
C GLY A 430 -4.53 -17.68 5.61
N PHE A 431 -3.81 -17.73 4.50
CA PHE A 431 -3.11 -18.93 4.00
C PHE A 431 -1.59 -18.77 4.16
N THR A 432 -0.89 -19.91 4.25
CA THR A 432 0.58 -19.96 4.18
C THR A 432 1.05 -20.00 2.73
N SER A 433 2.32 -19.62 2.47
CA SER A 433 2.93 -19.72 1.14
C SER A 433 2.79 -21.12 0.53
N GLN A 434 2.96 -22.16 1.35
CA GLN A 434 2.82 -23.55 0.90
C GLN A 434 1.35 -23.90 0.55
N GLU A 435 0.38 -23.44 1.32
CA GLU A 435 -1.04 -23.63 1.01
C GLU A 435 -1.41 -22.93 -0.30
N PHE A 436 -0.95 -21.68 -0.49
CA PHE A 436 -1.19 -20.93 -1.71
C PHE A 436 -0.63 -21.63 -2.95
N LYS A 437 0.63 -22.11 -2.89
CA LYS A 437 1.24 -22.90 -3.97
C LYS A 437 0.45 -24.16 -4.28
N SER A 438 0.09 -24.93 -3.25
CA SER A 438 -0.66 -26.19 -3.43
C SER A 438 -2.04 -25.98 -4.06
N GLU A 439 -2.72 -24.87 -3.71
CA GLU A 439 -4.00 -24.51 -4.35
C GLU A 439 -3.81 -24.10 -5.81
N LEU A 440 -2.73 -23.34 -6.13
CA LEU A 440 -2.39 -23.01 -7.52
C LEU A 440 -2.10 -24.28 -8.34
N GLU A 441 -1.33 -25.22 -7.83
CA GLU A 441 -1.03 -26.50 -8.49
C GLU A 441 -2.30 -27.30 -8.76
N SER A 442 -3.18 -27.40 -7.75
CA SER A 442 -4.48 -28.04 -7.92
C SER A 442 -5.35 -27.35 -8.96
N PHE A 443 -5.30 -26.03 -9.04
CA PHE A 443 -6.13 -25.22 -9.93
C PHE A 443 -5.60 -25.18 -11.38
N THR A 444 -4.29 -25.12 -11.54
CA THR A 444 -3.62 -25.18 -12.86
C THR A 444 -3.55 -26.59 -13.42
N GLY A 445 -3.61 -27.62 -12.57
CA GLY A 445 -3.41 -29.02 -12.95
C GLY A 445 -1.95 -29.37 -13.23
N GLU A 446 -0.99 -28.56 -12.80
CA GLU A 446 0.44 -28.71 -13.03
C GLU A 446 1.24 -28.60 -11.72
N ASN A 447 2.38 -29.27 -11.66
CA ASN A 447 3.40 -29.01 -10.65
C ASN A 447 4.09 -27.68 -10.95
N LEU A 448 4.19 -26.81 -9.95
CA LEU A 448 4.77 -25.48 -10.08
C LEU A 448 6.16 -25.34 -9.44
N ASP A 449 6.84 -26.44 -9.09
CA ASP A 449 8.16 -26.41 -8.45
C ASP A 449 9.18 -25.61 -9.28
N ASN A 450 9.30 -25.91 -10.58
CA ASN A 450 10.20 -25.20 -11.46
C ASN A 450 9.78 -23.73 -11.65
N PHE A 451 8.48 -23.48 -11.77
CA PHE A 451 7.97 -22.11 -11.87
C PHE A 451 8.32 -21.26 -10.63
N TYR A 452 8.20 -21.86 -9.44
CA TYR A 452 8.59 -21.19 -8.20
C TYR A 452 10.10 -20.99 -8.12
N ALA A 453 10.89 -22.04 -8.40
CA ALA A 453 12.35 -21.97 -8.38
C ALA A 453 12.91 -20.91 -9.35
N ASP A 454 12.30 -20.76 -10.52
CA ASP A 454 12.77 -19.83 -11.55
C ASP A 454 12.29 -18.39 -11.33
N TYR A 455 11.02 -18.19 -10.97
CA TYR A 455 10.37 -16.86 -11.05
C TYR A 455 9.94 -16.28 -9.69
N ILE A 456 9.73 -17.10 -8.66
CA ILE A 456 9.34 -16.65 -7.33
C ILE A 456 10.56 -16.56 -6.42
N ASP A 457 11.30 -17.67 -6.30
CA ASP A 457 12.51 -17.80 -5.47
C ASP A 457 13.79 -17.52 -6.28
N GLY A 458 13.68 -17.44 -7.59
CA GLY A 458 14.75 -17.16 -8.55
C GLY A 458 14.56 -15.84 -9.29
N THR A 459 15.51 -15.59 -10.21
CA THR A 459 15.57 -14.36 -11.02
C THR A 459 15.64 -14.65 -12.52
N ALA A 460 15.19 -15.83 -12.97
CA ALA A 460 15.21 -16.21 -14.36
C ALA A 460 14.37 -15.28 -15.25
N ILE A 461 14.81 -15.11 -16.49
CA ILE A 461 14.05 -14.38 -17.52
C ILE A 461 13.06 -15.36 -18.15
N PRO A 462 11.75 -15.08 -18.12
CA PRO A 462 10.76 -15.94 -18.76
C PRO A 462 10.89 -15.95 -20.29
N SER A 463 10.56 -17.08 -20.91
CA SER A 463 10.27 -17.11 -22.35
C SER A 463 8.88 -16.52 -22.60
N TYR A 464 8.80 -15.23 -22.84
CA TYR A 464 7.54 -14.53 -23.10
C TYR A 464 6.81 -15.08 -24.32
N ALA A 465 7.55 -15.51 -25.36
CA ALA A 465 6.97 -16.12 -26.56
C ALA A 465 6.23 -17.42 -26.22
N GLU A 466 6.83 -18.30 -25.42
CA GLU A 466 6.20 -19.56 -24.97
C GLU A 466 5.02 -19.31 -24.05
N LEU A 467 5.13 -18.26 -23.22
CA LEU A 467 4.07 -17.90 -22.28
C LEU A 467 2.79 -17.51 -23.01
N PHE A 468 2.89 -16.63 -24.02
CA PHE A 468 1.73 -16.15 -24.79
C PHE A 468 1.39 -17.03 -26.00
N ASP A 469 2.09 -18.17 -26.18
CA ASP A 469 1.77 -19.11 -27.25
C ASP A 469 0.31 -19.57 -27.17
N GLY A 470 -0.37 -19.58 -28.31
CA GLY A 470 -1.80 -19.91 -28.39
C GLY A 470 -2.76 -18.82 -27.91
N MET A 471 -2.28 -17.69 -27.34
CA MET A 471 -3.11 -16.59 -26.84
C MET A 471 -3.43 -15.52 -27.90
N GLY A 472 -2.98 -15.68 -29.14
CA GLY A 472 -3.19 -14.67 -30.18
C GLY A 472 -2.45 -13.36 -29.91
N VAL A 473 -1.33 -13.44 -29.21
CA VAL A 473 -0.38 -12.35 -28.96
C VAL A 473 0.97 -12.76 -29.56
N GLN A 474 1.49 -11.91 -30.42
CA GLN A 474 2.84 -12.05 -30.97
C GLN A 474 3.83 -11.33 -30.08
N VAL A 475 4.81 -12.03 -29.56
CA VAL A 475 5.95 -11.47 -28.83
C VAL A 475 7.13 -11.36 -29.79
N THR A 476 7.71 -10.18 -29.90
CA THR A 476 8.91 -9.92 -30.68
C THR A 476 10.03 -9.48 -29.76
N ASP A 477 11.11 -10.23 -29.69
CA ASP A 477 12.34 -9.83 -29.01
C ASP A 477 13.08 -8.80 -29.87
N VAL A 478 13.20 -7.57 -29.34
CA VAL A 478 13.94 -6.46 -29.95
C VAL A 478 15.10 -6.02 -29.04
N THR A 479 15.60 -6.95 -28.23
CA THR A 479 16.78 -6.77 -27.39
C THR A 479 17.93 -6.17 -28.19
N SER A 480 18.58 -5.18 -27.65
CA SER A 480 19.69 -4.51 -28.33
C SER A 480 20.87 -4.31 -27.40
N THR A 481 22.06 -4.49 -27.99
CA THR A 481 23.33 -4.18 -27.33
C THR A 481 23.85 -2.86 -27.87
N LYS A 482 24.11 -1.91 -26.99
CA LYS A 482 24.56 -0.56 -27.36
C LYS A 482 25.58 -0.05 -26.35
N PRO A 483 26.47 0.88 -26.77
CA PRO A 483 27.33 1.58 -25.83
C PRO A 483 26.49 2.26 -24.75
N ASP A 484 26.87 2.08 -23.50
CA ASP A 484 26.15 2.64 -22.35
C ASP A 484 27.14 3.00 -21.24
N PHE A 485 27.15 4.27 -20.87
CA PHE A 485 28.00 4.81 -19.80
C PHE A 485 27.67 4.21 -18.42
N GLY A 486 26.39 3.94 -18.18
CA GLY A 486 25.92 3.33 -16.95
C GLY A 486 25.73 4.30 -15.77
N ALA A 487 25.82 5.62 -15.98
CA ALA A 487 25.47 6.61 -14.97
C ALA A 487 24.25 7.42 -15.39
N SER A 488 23.38 7.75 -14.41
CA SER A 488 22.31 8.71 -14.57
C SER A 488 22.70 10.05 -13.95
N LEU A 489 22.32 11.13 -14.60
CA LEU A 489 22.67 12.48 -14.15
C LEU A 489 21.41 13.27 -13.79
N ARG A 490 21.50 14.10 -12.74
CA ARG A 490 20.51 15.12 -12.41
C ARG A 490 21.12 16.52 -12.52
N SER A 491 20.29 17.51 -12.80
CA SER A 491 20.73 18.91 -12.74
C SER A 491 20.40 19.48 -11.35
N SER A 492 21.37 20.16 -10.76
CA SER A 492 21.20 20.87 -9.50
C SER A 492 22.01 22.17 -9.53
N GLY A 493 21.35 23.33 -9.51
CA GLY A 493 22.02 24.62 -9.58
C GLY A 493 22.87 24.82 -10.85
N GLY A 494 22.48 24.22 -11.98
CA GLY A 494 23.23 24.26 -13.25
C GLY A 494 24.40 23.23 -13.33
N LYS A 495 24.65 22.46 -12.27
CA LYS A 495 25.68 21.42 -12.18
C LYS A 495 25.15 20.10 -12.73
N ALA A 496 26.01 19.29 -13.35
CA ALA A 496 25.73 17.92 -13.76
C ALA A 496 26.18 16.97 -12.64
N ILE A 497 25.21 16.44 -11.87
CA ILE A 497 25.47 15.61 -10.70
C ILE A 497 25.12 14.15 -11.00
N VAL A 498 26.02 13.23 -10.71
CA VAL A 498 25.76 11.79 -10.78
C VAL A 498 24.70 11.43 -9.74
N SER A 499 23.59 10.89 -10.19
CA SER A 499 22.46 10.52 -9.31
C SER A 499 22.31 9.01 -9.10
N ARG A 500 22.88 8.21 -10.01
CA ARG A 500 22.84 6.75 -9.97
C ARG A 500 23.96 6.17 -10.82
N ILE A 501 24.51 5.04 -10.40
CA ILE A 501 25.49 4.25 -11.17
C ILE A 501 24.94 2.83 -11.30
N ARG A 502 24.95 2.30 -12.52
CA ARG A 502 24.57 0.92 -12.79
C ARG A 502 25.78 0.01 -12.52
N SER A 503 25.56 -1.08 -11.78
CA SER A 503 26.61 -2.07 -11.54
C SER A 503 27.09 -2.72 -12.84
N ASN A 504 28.35 -3.07 -12.87
CA ASN A 504 29.05 -3.62 -14.04
C ASN A 504 28.98 -2.69 -15.25
N SER A 505 29.30 -1.42 -15.07
CA SER A 505 29.27 -0.38 -16.11
C SER A 505 30.59 0.39 -16.20
N ALA A 506 30.80 1.03 -17.35
CA ALA A 506 31.96 1.90 -17.55
C ALA A 506 32.09 2.99 -16.47
N ALA A 507 30.99 3.54 -15.98
CA ALA A 507 30.99 4.53 -14.91
C ALA A 507 31.44 3.95 -13.56
N GLU A 508 31.02 2.72 -13.24
CA GLU A 508 31.48 2.02 -12.03
C GLU A 508 32.96 1.69 -12.11
N ASP A 509 33.41 1.13 -13.23
CA ASP A 509 34.82 0.76 -13.46
C ASP A 509 35.74 1.98 -13.42
N ALA A 510 35.28 3.14 -13.88
CA ALA A 510 35.99 4.41 -13.78
C ALA A 510 36.11 4.95 -12.35
N GLY A 511 35.38 4.38 -11.40
CA GLY A 511 35.36 4.85 -10.01
C GLY A 511 34.52 6.12 -9.78
N LEU A 512 33.55 6.41 -10.67
CA LEU A 512 32.54 7.43 -10.41
C LEU A 512 31.71 7.08 -9.18
N SER A 513 31.24 8.09 -8.49
CA SER A 513 30.36 7.94 -7.31
C SER A 513 29.12 8.80 -7.44
N VAL A 514 28.05 8.36 -6.80
CA VAL A 514 26.85 9.19 -6.66
C VAL A 514 27.22 10.47 -5.91
N ASN A 515 26.64 11.60 -6.35
CA ASN A 515 26.93 12.97 -5.97
C ASN A 515 28.22 13.58 -6.55
N ASP A 516 29.02 12.86 -7.35
CA ASP A 516 30.08 13.52 -8.12
C ASP A 516 29.47 14.59 -9.05
N GLU A 517 30.06 15.79 -9.08
CA GLU A 517 29.79 16.79 -10.09
C GLU A 517 30.70 16.56 -11.30
N ILE A 518 30.13 16.36 -12.47
CA ILE A 518 30.92 16.34 -13.72
C ILE A 518 31.11 17.76 -14.19
N ILE A 519 32.34 18.26 -14.13
CA ILE A 519 32.73 19.65 -14.45
C ILE A 519 33.18 19.75 -15.90
N GLY A 520 33.95 18.77 -16.38
CA GLY A 520 34.54 18.78 -17.71
C GLY A 520 34.69 17.38 -18.29
N CYS A 521 34.86 17.36 -19.62
CA CYS A 521 35.17 16.16 -20.38
C CYS A 521 36.22 16.50 -21.44
N ASN A 522 37.32 15.73 -21.48
CA ASN A 522 38.45 15.93 -22.42
C ASN A 522 38.93 17.39 -22.47
N GLY A 523 39.03 18.05 -21.30
CA GLY A 523 39.48 19.44 -21.17
C GLY A 523 38.42 20.49 -21.44
N TYR A 524 37.20 20.15 -21.83
CA TYR A 524 36.10 21.08 -22.04
C TYR A 524 35.13 21.08 -20.88
N ARG A 525 34.65 22.25 -20.48
CA ARG A 525 33.56 22.37 -19.51
C ARG A 525 32.27 21.86 -20.14
N VAL A 526 31.49 21.06 -19.40
CA VAL A 526 30.28 20.44 -19.90
C VAL A 526 29.09 20.66 -18.98
N SER A 527 27.92 20.74 -19.56
CA SER A 527 26.62 20.68 -18.87
C SER A 527 26.12 19.22 -18.83
N LYS A 528 25.01 18.99 -18.08
CA LYS A 528 24.32 17.70 -18.11
C LYS A 528 23.94 17.28 -19.54
N SER A 529 23.37 18.20 -20.34
CA SER A 529 22.95 17.90 -21.71
C SER A 529 24.13 17.59 -22.64
N ASP A 530 25.28 18.28 -22.45
CA ASP A 530 26.48 18.01 -23.23
C ASP A 530 27.02 16.60 -22.97
N ILE A 531 27.11 16.20 -21.69
CA ILE A 531 27.52 14.84 -21.31
C ILE A 531 26.53 13.81 -21.85
N GLU A 532 25.22 13.98 -21.65
CA GLU A 532 24.23 13.03 -22.15
C GLU A 532 24.25 12.93 -23.70
N GLY A 533 24.51 14.02 -24.38
CA GLY A 533 24.68 14.05 -25.84
C GLY A 533 25.95 13.30 -26.28
N LEU A 534 27.08 13.60 -25.64
CA LEU A 534 28.36 12.95 -25.90
C LEU A 534 28.29 11.43 -25.68
N MET A 535 27.76 10.98 -24.52
CA MET A 535 27.63 9.56 -24.18
C MET A 535 26.82 8.77 -25.22
N LYS A 536 25.83 9.40 -25.87
CA LYS A 536 25.04 8.78 -26.95
C LYS A 536 25.78 8.66 -28.28
N SER A 537 26.84 9.45 -28.47
CA SER A 537 27.62 9.46 -29.71
C SER A 537 28.84 8.55 -29.72
N LEU A 538 29.22 8.03 -28.53
CA LEU A 538 30.38 7.16 -28.37
C LEU A 538 30.11 5.74 -28.82
N ASN A 539 31.16 5.10 -29.34
CA ASN A 539 31.20 3.68 -29.65
C ASN A 539 31.88 2.89 -28.55
N GLU A 540 31.71 1.57 -28.55
CA GLU A 540 32.48 0.68 -27.70
C GLU A 540 33.98 0.85 -27.91
N GLY A 541 34.73 0.87 -26.81
CA GLY A 541 36.20 1.01 -26.83
C GLY A 541 36.70 2.46 -26.89
N GLU A 542 35.84 3.45 -27.09
CA GLU A 542 36.26 4.85 -27.04
C GLU A 542 36.52 5.30 -25.60
N GLU A 543 37.64 6.02 -25.41
CA GLU A 543 38.08 6.49 -24.10
C GLU A 543 37.74 7.97 -23.89
N LEU A 544 37.34 8.30 -22.67
CA LEU A 544 37.11 9.68 -22.24
C LEU A 544 37.74 9.93 -20.86
N GLU A 545 38.17 11.19 -20.67
CA GLU A 545 38.59 11.71 -19.37
C GLU A 545 37.53 12.69 -18.87
N LEU A 546 37.03 12.47 -17.66
CA LEU A 546 36.12 13.37 -16.95
C LEU A 546 36.86 14.08 -15.84
N LEU A 547 36.75 15.40 -15.78
CA LEU A 547 37.10 16.19 -14.60
C LEU A 547 35.87 16.21 -13.70
N ILE A 548 36.00 15.72 -12.48
CA ILE A 548 34.93 15.66 -11.50
C ILE A 548 35.30 16.42 -10.22
N ALA A 549 34.26 16.85 -9.48
CA ALA A 549 34.39 17.26 -8.09
C ALA A 549 33.65 16.27 -7.21
N ARG A 550 34.35 15.70 -6.24
CA ARG A 550 33.82 14.86 -5.16
C ARG A 550 34.15 15.53 -3.83
N ASP A 551 33.16 15.93 -3.08
CA ASP A 551 33.34 16.69 -1.83
C ASP A 551 34.27 17.92 -2.04
N GLU A 552 34.02 18.68 -3.13
CA GLU A 552 34.79 19.85 -3.59
C GLU A 552 36.26 19.55 -4.00
N ILE A 553 36.70 18.29 -3.95
CA ILE A 553 38.05 17.89 -4.43
C ILE A 553 37.97 17.57 -5.92
N LEU A 554 38.81 18.22 -6.70
CA LEU A 554 38.88 18.03 -8.15
C LEU A 554 39.88 16.94 -8.52
N PHE A 555 39.48 15.99 -9.35
CA PHE A 555 40.37 15.02 -9.96
C PHE A 555 39.76 14.47 -11.27
N SER A 556 40.62 13.87 -12.08
CA SER A 556 40.19 13.23 -13.33
C SER A 556 39.92 11.75 -13.10
N VAL A 557 38.91 11.24 -13.79
CA VAL A 557 38.62 9.81 -13.97
C VAL A 557 38.57 9.51 -15.46
N SER A 558 39.21 8.41 -15.86
CA SER A 558 39.15 7.93 -17.25
C SER A 558 38.31 6.68 -17.33
N PHE A 559 37.55 6.51 -18.38
CA PHE A 559 36.79 5.31 -18.64
C PHE A 559 36.81 4.93 -20.12
N THR A 560 36.63 3.67 -20.37
CA THR A 560 36.42 3.10 -21.72
C THR A 560 34.96 2.75 -21.87
N MET A 561 34.31 3.23 -22.93
CA MET A 561 32.90 2.94 -23.18
C MET A 561 32.69 1.43 -23.42
N THR A 562 31.75 0.84 -22.68
CA THR A 562 31.38 -0.56 -22.79
C THR A 562 29.96 -0.72 -23.34
N ASN A 563 29.70 -1.86 -23.95
CA ASN A 563 28.35 -2.21 -24.39
C ASN A 563 27.50 -2.73 -23.24
N TYR A 564 26.20 -2.40 -23.28
CA TYR A 564 25.18 -2.96 -22.41
C TYR A 564 24.04 -3.56 -23.23
N THR A 565 23.69 -4.81 -22.94
CA THR A 565 22.56 -5.50 -23.55
C THR A 565 21.31 -5.21 -22.73
N ARG A 566 20.36 -4.49 -23.33
CA ARG A 566 19.07 -4.18 -22.70
C ARG A 566 17.99 -5.07 -23.31
N PRO A 567 17.44 -6.02 -22.53
CA PRO A 567 16.29 -6.81 -22.96
C PRO A 567 15.10 -5.89 -23.26
N ARG A 568 14.44 -6.17 -24.38
CA ARG A 568 13.24 -5.44 -24.80
C ARG A 568 12.35 -6.30 -25.66
N TYR A 569 11.07 -6.29 -25.33
CA TYR A 569 10.03 -7.07 -26.00
C TYR A 569 8.94 -6.15 -26.53
N LEU A 570 8.29 -6.54 -27.63
CA LEU A 570 7.08 -5.92 -28.16
C LEU A 570 5.95 -6.95 -28.14
N LEU A 571 4.78 -6.53 -27.70
CA LEU A 571 3.58 -7.36 -27.64
C LEU A 571 2.52 -6.82 -28.62
N ASN A 572 2.15 -7.61 -29.62
CA ASN A 572 1.18 -7.22 -30.61
C ASN A 572 0.05 -8.25 -30.72
N LEU A 573 -1.17 -7.78 -30.94
CA LEU A 573 -2.29 -8.66 -31.26
C LEU A 573 -2.07 -9.29 -32.64
N THR A 574 -2.31 -10.61 -32.75
CA THR A 574 -2.39 -11.24 -34.08
C THR A 574 -3.71 -10.90 -34.76
N ASN A 575 -3.74 -10.90 -36.09
CA ASN A 575 -4.96 -10.61 -36.85
C ASN A 575 -6.00 -11.74 -36.81
N GLU A 576 -5.63 -12.91 -36.32
CA GLU A 576 -6.53 -14.06 -36.23
C GLU A 576 -7.52 -13.96 -35.07
N LYS A 577 -8.73 -14.47 -35.28
CA LYS A 577 -9.69 -14.67 -34.21
C LYS A 577 -9.19 -15.75 -33.27
N ASN A 578 -8.97 -15.43 -32.02
CA ASN A 578 -8.48 -16.35 -31.00
C ASN A 578 -9.46 -16.40 -29.82
N LYS A 579 -9.97 -17.59 -29.51
CA LYS A 579 -10.95 -17.78 -28.43
C LYS A 579 -10.36 -17.54 -27.05
N LEU A 580 -9.12 -17.98 -26.81
CA LEU A 580 -8.45 -17.83 -25.52
C LEU A 580 -8.15 -16.36 -25.25
N ARG A 581 -7.68 -15.62 -26.28
CA ARG A 581 -7.53 -14.16 -26.18
C ARG A 581 -8.86 -13.47 -25.88
N ALA A 582 -9.93 -13.80 -26.60
CA ALA A 582 -11.23 -13.20 -26.39
C ALA A 582 -11.79 -13.48 -24.99
N TYR A 583 -11.45 -14.62 -24.40
CA TYR A 583 -11.78 -14.95 -23.03
C TYR A 583 -10.92 -14.18 -22.02
N TRP A 584 -9.62 -14.07 -22.26
CA TRP A 584 -8.66 -13.37 -21.41
C TRP A 584 -8.91 -11.86 -21.38
N LEU A 585 -9.02 -11.24 -22.57
CA LEU A 585 -9.15 -9.79 -22.77
C LEU A 585 -10.61 -9.37 -23.04
N ARG A 586 -11.54 -10.04 -22.34
CA ARG A 586 -12.98 -9.74 -22.42
C ARG A 586 -13.33 -8.43 -21.76
#